data_4edd866dda99994b9190ac29f092ee89
#
_entry.id   4edd866dda99994b9190ac29f092ee89
#
_cell.length_a   1.000
_cell.length_b   1.000
_cell.length_c   1.000
_cell.angle_alpha   90.00
_cell.angle_beta   90.00
_cell.angle_gamma   90.00
#
_symmetry.space_group_name_H-M   'P 1'
#
loop_
_entity.id
_entity.type
_entity.pdbx_description
1 polymer ?
#
loop_
_entity_poly.entity_id
_entity_poly.type
_entity_poly.pdbx_seq_one_letter_code
_entity_poly.pdbx_strand_id
1 'polypeptide(L)'
;MAEDRASPDAIAVALRVGEAIESVGGAYFVGGSLASSLQGEPRATNDIDLVIDVPAARIADLVDALGDDFEVDVDMLRDALLNARSCNIFYLPTVVKLDLFAVGRSPFDASEFARRSRVLVRPPEGTLVVKSPEDTVLRKLLWYVAGGSISERQWRDVVEVLRVSGPAMDRSYLESWADRLHLRELLGRAIGEASGGSTTG
;
A
#
# COMPACT_ATOMS: atom_id res chain seq x y z
N MET A 1 -36.45 1.42 -9.99
CA MET A 1 -35.68 0.62 -9.02
C MET A 1 -34.23 0.97 -9.25
N ALA A 2 -33.65 1.81 -8.39
CA ALA A 2 -32.21 2.08 -8.42
C ALA A 2 -31.52 0.84 -7.86
N GLU A 3 -30.76 0.15 -8.70
CA GLU A 3 -29.83 -0.87 -8.23
C GLU A 3 -28.86 -0.20 -7.25
N ASP A 4 -28.92 -0.70 -6.04
CA ASP A 4 -27.95 -0.41 -4.97
C ASP A 4 -26.57 -0.86 -5.50
N ARG A 5 -25.84 0.09 -6.12
CA ARG A 5 -24.46 -0.15 -6.52
C ARG A 5 -23.66 -0.23 -5.23
N ALA A 6 -23.52 -1.44 -4.72
CA ALA A 6 -22.61 -1.73 -3.63
C ALA A 6 -21.28 -1.02 -3.92
N SER A 7 -20.78 -0.26 -2.93
CA SER A 7 -19.45 0.37 -3.00
C SER A 7 -18.42 -0.67 -3.42
N PRO A 8 -17.55 -0.41 -4.40
CA PRO A 8 -16.61 -1.40 -4.88
C PRO A 8 -15.79 -1.94 -3.71
N ASP A 9 -15.76 -3.26 -3.57
CA ASP A 9 -14.98 -3.92 -2.54
C ASP A 9 -13.49 -3.90 -2.93
N ALA A 10 -12.79 -2.86 -2.49
CA ALA A 10 -11.37 -2.65 -2.76
C ALA A 10 -10.52 -3.87 -2.35
N ILE A 11 -10.91 -4.58 -1.28
CA ILE A 11 -10.23 -5.79 -0.84
C ILE A 11 -10.40 -6.91 -1.87
N ALA A 12 -11.60 -7.12 -2.40
CA ALA A 12 -11.83 -8.16 -3.42
C ALA A 12 -11.05 -7.88 -4.70
N VAL A 13 -10.99 -6.61 -5.14
CA VAL A 13 -10.22 -6.24 -6.33
C VAL A 13 -8.71 -6.42 -6.07
N ALA A 14 -8.21 -5.99 -4.90
CA ALA A 14 -6.81 -6.18 -4.53
C ALA A 14 -6.41 -7.67 -4.45
N LEU A 15 -7.29 -8.54 -3.95
CA LEU A 15 -7.08 -10.00 -3.91
C LEU A 15 -6.93 -10.56 -5.33
N ARG A 16 -7.82 -10.22 -6.26
CA ARG A 16 -7.75 -10.69 -7.66
C ARG A 16 -6.43 -10.27 -8.32
N VAL A 17 -6.02 -9.01 -8.14
CA VAL A 17 -4.76 -8.51 -8.73
C VAL A 17 -3.55 -9.17 -8.08
N GLY A 18 -3.58 -9.37 -6.76
CA GLY A 18 -2.53 -10.09 -6.05
C GLY A 18 -2.36 -11.53 -6.54
N GLU A 19 -3.47 -12.27 -6.71
CA GLU A 19 -3.47 -13.63 -7.25
C GLU A 19 -2.93 -13.66 -8.70
N ALA A 20 -3.32 -12.71 -9.55
CA ALA A 20 -2.82 -12.62 -10.91
C ALA A 20 -1.30 -12.38 -10.93
N ILE A 21 -0.77 -11.48 -10.09
CA ILE A 21 0.66 -11.23 -9.98
C ILE A 21 1.42 -12.47 -9.52
N GLU A 22 0.93 -13.16 -8.47
CA GLU A 22 1.57 -14.37 -7.95
C GLU A 22 1.53 -15.53 -8.95
N SER A 23 0.43 -15.67 -9.73
CA SER A 23 0.27 -16.73 -10.73
C SER A 23 1.33 -16.70 -11.84
N VAL A 24 1.88 -15.51 -12.12
CA VAL A 24 2.95 -15.34 -13.13
C VAL A 24 4.34 -15.32 -12.52
N GLY A 25 4.47 -15.67 -11.24
CA GLY A 25 5.75 -15.67 -10.52
C GLY A 25 6.23 -14.29 -10.12
N GLY A 26 5.36 -13.29 -10.14
CA GLY A 26 5.61 -11.97 -9.60
C GLY A 26 5.44 -11.91 -8.08
N ALA A 27 5.78 -10.78 -7.52
CA ALA A 27 5.60 -10.48 -6.11
C ALA A 27 5.05 -9.06 -5.94
N TYR A 28 4.36 -8.80 -4.82
CA TYR A 28 3.76 -7.49 -4.57
C TYR A 28 3.63 -7.20 -3.08
N PHE A 29 3.26 -5.99 -2.76
CA PHE A 29 2.59 -5.63 -1.52
C PHE A 29 1.55 -4.52 -1.74
N VAL A 30 0.53 -4.53 -0.91
CA VAL A 30 -0.46 -3.43 -0.80
C VAL A 30 0.15 -2.30 0.00
N GLY A 31 0.05 -1.09 -0.54
CA GLY A 31 0.51 0.16 0.07
C GLY A 31 -0.62 1.15 0.34
N GLY A 32 -0.28 2.42 0.31
CA GLY A 32 -1.19 3.55 0.32
C GLY A 32 -2.21 3.57 1.44
N SER A 33 -3.41 3.98 1.08
CA SER A 33 -4.54 4.13 2.00
C SER A 33 -5.11 2.79 2.47
N LEU A 34 -5.08 1.77 1.61
CA LEU A 34 -5.58 0.45 1.96
C LEU A 34 -4.71 -0.21 3.03
N ALA A 35 -3.38 -0.13 2.89
CA ALA A 35 -2.46 -0.63 3.92
C ALA A 35 -2.67 0.08 5.28
N SER A 36 -2.79 1.41 5.29
CA SER A 36 -3.02 2.13 6.54
C SER A 36 -4.36 1.84 7.17
N SER A 37 -5.41 1.56 6.37
CA SER A 37 -6.73 1.14 6.86
C SER A 37 -6.70 -0.27 7.48
N LEU A 38 -5.83 -1.16 7.00
CA LEU A 38 -5.64 -2.49 7.56
C LEU A 38 -4.79 -2.50 8.85
N GLN A 39 -3.95 -1.48 9.04
CA GLN A 39 -2.97 -1.39 10.13
C GLN A 39 -3.30 -0.33 11.19
N GLY A 40 -4.24 0.55 10.90
CA GLY A 40 -4.75 1.60 11.78
C GLY A 40 -6.26 1.51 11.96
N GLU A 41 -6.93 2.65 12.08
CA GLU A 41 -8.39 2.67 12.09
C GLU A 41 -8.96 2.35 10.69
N PRO A 42 -9.89 1.37 10.59
CA PRO A 42 -10.54 1.04 9.34
C PRO A 42 -11.31 2.23 8.77
N ARG A 43 -11.04 2.54 7.50
CA ARG A 43 -11.80 3.57 6.76
C ARG A 43 -12.01 3.14 5.31
N ALA A 44 -13.07 3.63 4.71
CA ALA A 44 -13.31 3.39 3.29
C ALA A 44 -12.20 4.02 2.43
N THR A 45 -11.70 3.26 1.46
CA THR A 45 -10.80 3.75 0.42
C THR A 45 -11.19 3.13 -0.92
N ASN A 46 -11.17 3.96 -1.95
CA ASN A 46 -11.38 3.52 -3.34
C ASN A 46 -10.05 3.45 -4.11
N ASP A 47 -8.97 3.93 -3.50
CA ASP A 47 -7.64 3.92 -4.12
C ASP A 47 -6.92 2.65 -3.68
N ILE A 48 -6.46 1.86 -4.63
CA ILE A 48 -5.68 0.64 -4.40
C ILE A 48 -4.27 0.87 -4.93
N ASP A 49 -3.32 0.98 -4.02
CA ASP A 49 -1.90 1.15 -4.34
C ASP A 49 -1.18 -0.19 -4.17
N LEU A 50 -0.54 -0.68 -5.21
CA LEU A 50 0.25 -1.91 -5.20
C LEU A 50 1.68 -1.63 -5.66
N VAL A 51 2.64 -2.02 -4.87
CA VAL A 51 4.04 -2.08 -5.33
C VAL A 51 4.31 -3.48 -5.83
N ILE A 52 4.76 -3.60 -7.09
CA ILE A 52 4.87 -4.87 -7.80
C ILE A 52 6.28 -5.11 -8.34
N ASP A 53 6.69 -6.37 -8.32
CA ASP A 53 7.90 -6.88 -8.97
C ASP A 53 7.49 -8.04 -9.87
N VAL A 54 7.43 -7.77 -11.17
CA VAL A 54 7.04 -8.76 -12.18
C VAL A 54 8.12 -8.78 -13.27
N PRO A 55 8.67 -9.96 -13.61
CA PRO A 55 9.63 -10.07 -14.68
C PRO A 55 9.07 -9.53 -16.01
N ALA A 56 9.84 -8.72 -16.73
CA ALA A 56 9.38 -8.08 -17.97
C ALA A 56 8.86 -9.09 -19.02
N ALA A 57 9.41 -10.30 -19.04
CA ALA A 57 8.96 -11.38 -19.91
C ALA A 57 7.57 -11.93 -19.55
N ARG A 58 7.06 -11.65 -18.34
CA ARG A 58 5.78 -12.16 -17.82
C ARG A 58 4.65 -11.12 -17.87
N ILE A 59 4.91 -9.94 -18.41
CA ILE A 59 3.90 -8.86 -18.46
C ILE A 59 2.66 -9.26 -19.27
N ALA A 60 2.85 -9.92 -20.43
CA ALA A 60 1.72 -10.37 -21.23
C ALA A 60 0.88 -11.41 -20.47
N ASP A 61 1.53 -12.36 -19.80
CA ASP A 61 0.85 -13.37 -18.99
C ASP A 61 0.11 -12.74 -17.80
N LEU A 62 0.64 -11.66 -17.21
CA LEU A 62 -0.06 -10.90 -16.16
C LEU A 62 -1.35 -10.26 -16.70
N VAL A 63 -1.27 -9.65 -17.88
CA VAL A 63 -2.45 -9.03 -18.50
C VAL A 63 -3.50 -10.09 -18.81
N ASP A 64 -3.10 -11.24 -19.33
CA ASP A 64 -4.00 -12.37 -19.58
C ASP A 64 -4.62 -12.90 -18.27
N ALA A 65 -3.84 -12.99 -17.19
CA ALA A 65 -4.31 -13.43 -15.87
C ALA A 65 -5.30 -12.46 -15.21
N LEU A 66 -5.16 -11.15 -15.44
CA LEU A 66 -6.11 -10.13 -14.99
C LEU A 66 -7.47 -10.29 -15.71
N GLY A 67 -7.45 -10.63 -16.99
CA GLY A 67 -8.65 -10.86 -17.81
C GLY A 67 -9.38 -9.60 -18.22
N ASP A 68 -10.51 -9.79 -18.92
CA ASP A 68 -11.30 -8.71 -19.57
C ASP A 68 -11.95 -7.72 -18.59
N ASP A 69 -12.01 -8.06 -17.30
CA ASP A 69 -12.51 -7.13 -16.29
C ASP A 69 -11.55 -5.98 -15.99
N PHE A 70 -10.29 -6.06 -16.47
CA PHE A 70 -9.29 -5.02 -16.25
C PHE A 70 -8.87 -4.35 -17.55
N GLU A 71 -8.89 -3.02 -17.54
CA GLU A 71 -8.28 -2.22 -18.61
C GLU A 71 -6.81 -1.94 -18.24
N VAL A 72 -5.89 -2.45 -19.07
CA VAL A 72 -4.44 -2.36 -18.88
C VAL A 72 -3.78 -1.87 -20.15
N ASP A 73 -3.05 -0.75 -20.07
CA ASP A 73 -2.13 -0.36 -21.14
C ASP A 73 -0.81 -1.13 -20.96
N VAL A 74 -0.59 -2.12 -21.82
CA VAL A 74 0.56 -3.05 -21.72
C VAL A 74 1.90 -2.32 -21.89
N ASP A 75 1.95 -1.31 -22.74
CA ASP A 75 3.18 -0.55 -23.01
C ASP A 75 3.50 0.39 -21.85
N MET A 76 2.48 1.03 -21.26
CA MET A 76 2.65 1.81 -20.04
C MET A 76 3.08 0.94 -18.85
N LEU A 77 2.49 -0.25 -18.69
CA LEU A 77 2.89 -1.19 -17.63
C LEU A 77 4.33 -1.64 -17.81
N ARG A 78 4.74 -1.95 -19.04
CA ARG A 78 6.13 -2.34 -19.36
C ARG A 78 7.10 -1.20 -19.08
N ASP A 79 6.79 0.03 -19.51
CA ASP A 79 7.65 1.19 -19.23
C ASP A 79 7.77 1.45 -17.73
N ALA A 80 6.66 1.36 -16.99
CA ALA A 80 6.65 1.53 -15.55
C ALA A 80 7.59 0.54 -14.84
N LEU A 81 7.50 -0.75 -15.17
CA LEU A 81 8.33 -1.80 -14.57
C LEU A 81 9.82 -1.64 -14.91
N LEU A 82 10.14 -1.32 -16.15
CA LEU A 82 11.54 -1.15 -16.58
C LEU A 82 12.21 0.09 -15.99
N ASN A 83 11.44 1.15 -15.76
CA ASN A 83 11.96 2.46 -15.35
C ASN A 83 11.67 2.83 -13.89
N ALA A 84 11.21 1.88 -13.07
CA ALA A 84 10.82 2.10 -11.66
C ALA A 84 9.83 3.28 -11.52
N ARG A 85 8.78 3.24 -12.34
CA ARG A 85 7.68 4.22 -12.38
C ARG A 85 6.36 3.58 -11.92
N SER A 86 5.27 4.30 -12.09
CA SER A 86 3.91 3.81 -11.87
C SER A 86 3.08 3.85 -13.15
N CYS A 87 2.08 2.98 -13.21
CA CYS A 87 1.00 3.06 -14.18
C CYS A 87 -0.34 2.80 -13.48
N ASN A 88 -1.42 3.22 -14.12
CA ASN A 88 -2.77 2.97 -13.64
C ASN A 88 -3.38 1.84 -14.44
N ILE A 89 -4.16 1.00 -13.76
CA ILE A 89 -5.08 0.06 -14.39
C ILE A 89 -6.49 0.29 -13.82
N PHE A 90 -7.51 -0.14 -14.53
CA PHE A 90 -8.89 0.06 -14.10
C PHE A 90 -9.64 -1.25 -14.04
N TYR A 91 -10.30 -1.50 -12.92
CA TYR A 91 -11.27 -2.58 -12.78
C TYR A 91 -12.63 -2.09 -13.29
N LEU A 92 -13.04 -2.57 -14.46
CA LEU A 92 -14.16 -2.04 -15.22
C LEU A 92 -15.55 -2.23 -14.56
N PRO A 93 -15.85 -3.38 -13.91
CA PRO A 93 -17.19 -3.60 -13.36
C PRO A 93 -17.66 -2.55 -12.36
N THR A 94 -16.75 -1.94 -11.61
CA THR A 94 -17.05 -0.91 -10.60
C THR A 94 -16.25 0.37 -10.78
N VAL A 95 -15.48 0.46 -11.87
CA VAL A 95 -14.63 1.63 -12.22
C VAL A 95 -13.65 2.00 -11.08
N VAL A 96 -13.00 0.99 -10.52
CA VAL A 96 -11.95 1.19 -9.52
C VAL A 96 -10.62 1.38 -10.20
N LYS A 97 -9.93 2.47 -9.85
CA LYS A 97 -8.55 2.72 -10.27
C LYS A 97 -7.57 2.03 -9.32
N LEU A 98 -6.58 1.36 -9.91
CA LEU A 98 -5.45 0.83 -9.18
C LEU A 98 -4.16 1.50 -9.66
N ASP A 99 -3.34 1.93 -8.71
CA ASP A 99 -2.02 2.49 -8.97
C ASP A 99 -0.97 1.39 -8.76
N LEU A 100 -0.37 0.93 -9.85
CA LEU A 100 0.71 -0.06 -9.83
C LEU A 100 2.05 0.67 -9.87
N PHE A 101 2.84 0.50 -8.83
CA PHE A 101 4.18 1.06 -8.70
C PHE A 101 5.20 -0.07 -8.88
N ALA A 102 6.18 0.12 -9.74
CA ALA A 102 7.33 -0.79 -9.76
C ALA A 102 8.14 -0.64 -8.46
N VAL A 103 8.76 -1.73 -8.00
CA VAL A 103 9.67 -1.67 -6.84
C VAL A 103 10.76 -0.64 -7.09
N GLY A 104 10.93 0.29 -6.15
CA GLY A 104 11.97 1.31 -6.20
C GLY A 104 13.36 0.71 -6.02
N ARG A 105 14.39 1.55 -6.25
CA ARG A 105 15.80 1.11 -6.26
C ARG A 105 16.61 1.58 -5.05
N SER A 106 15.99 2.28 -4.11
CA SER A 106 16.68 2.73 -2.91
C SER A 106 16.86 1.59 -1.90
N PRO A 107 17.83 1.69 -0.97
CA PRO A 107 17.94 0.73 0.13
C PRO A 107 16.67 0.62 0.97
N PHE A 108 15.89 1.70 1.10
CA PHE A 108 14.62 1.68 1.81
C PHE A 108 13.56 0.89 1.03
N ASP A 109 13.45 1.08 -0.29
CA ASP A 109 12.52 0.31 -1.13
C ASP A 109 12.80 -1.19 -1.04
N ALA A 110 14.07 -1.59 -1.08
CA ALA A 110 14.46 -2.99 -0.92
C ALA A 110 14.10 -3.55 0.46
N SER A 111 14.30 -2.77 1.53
CA SER A 111 13.95 -3.16 2.90
C SER A 111 12.42 -3.29 3.06
N GLU A 112 11.66 -2.32 2.59
CA GLU A 112 10.20 -2.31 2.58
C GLU A 112 9.64 -3.55 1.84
N PHE A 113 10.20 -3.86 0.67
CA PHE A 113 9.77 -5.01 -0.12
C PHE A 113 10.11 -6.35 0.55
N ALA A 114 11.25 -6.45 1.23
CA ALA A 114 11.66 -7.65 1.96
C ALA A 114 10.81 -7.93 3.20
N ARG A 115 10.28 -6.89 3.87
CA ARG A 115 9.51 -7.00 5.12
C ARG A 115 8.00 -7.18 4.93
N ARG A 116 7.53 -7.26 3.67
CA ARG A 116 6.12 -7.52 3.40
C ARG A 116 5.68 -8.88 3.96
N SER A 117 4.44 -8.97 4.40
CA SER A 117 3.89 -10.19 4.99
C SER A 117 2.45 -10.43 4.55
N ARG A 118 2.00 -11.69 4.66
CA ARG A 118 0.61 -12.06 4.36
C ARG A 118 -0.29 -11.69 5.54
N VAL A 119 -1.39 -11.01 5.24
CA VAL A 119 -2.41 -10.61 6.21
C VAL A 119 -3.75 -11.17 5.78
N LEU A 120 -4.44 -11.86 6.69
CA LEU A 120 -5.79 -12.35 6.46
C LEU A 120 -6.77 -11.17 6.49
N VAL A 121 -7.33 -10.82 5.34
CA VAL A 121 -8.25 -9.67 5.19
C VAL A 121 -9.70 -10.10 4.98
N ARG A 122 -9.91 -11.32 4.52
CA ARG A 122 -11.24 -11.91 4.31
C ARG A 122 -11.23 -13.39 4.74
N PRO A 123 -11.66 -13.69 5.96
CA PRO A 123 -11.77 -15.09 6.40
C PRO A 123 -12.74 -15.89 5.51
N PRO A 124 -12.50 -17.21 5.29
CA PRO A 124 -11.36 -17.96 5.82
C PRO A 124 -10.08 -17.89 4.98
N GLU A 125 -10.10 -17.44 3.71
CA GLU A 125 -9.01 -17.69 2.76
C GLU A 125 -8.43 -16.43 2.11
N GLY A 126 -9.07 -15.26 2.23
CA GLY A 126 -8.61 -14.03 1.58
C GLY A 126 -7.40 -13.41 2.28
N THR A 127 -6.18 -13.64 1.75
CA THR A 127 -4.94 -13.04 2.25
C THR A 127 -4.34 -12.07 1.24
N LEU A 128 -3.97 -10.87 1.69
CA LEU A 128 -3.17 -9.92 0.93
C LEU A 128 -1.74 -9.88 1.46
N VAL A 129 -0.79 -9.66 0.57
CA VAL A 129 0.56 -9.28 0.96
C VAL A 129 0.56 -7.79 1.23
N VAL A 130 0.94 -7.38 2.44
CA VAL A 130 0.92 -6.00 2.89
C VAL A 130 2.31 -5.63 3.39
N LYS A 131 2.76 -4.41 3.19
CA LYS A 131 4.00 -3.92 3.79
C LYS A 131 3.89 -3.84 5.31
N SER A 132 5.01 -3.79 6.00
CA SER A 132 5.00 -3.69 7.46
C SER A 132 4.37 -2.38 7.95
N PRO A 133 3.81 -2.33 9.18
CA PRO A 133 3.31 -1.09 9.75
C PRO A 133 4.38 -0.01 9.89
N GLU A 134 5.62 -0.39 10.21
CA GLU A 134 6.76 0.52 10.28
C GLU A 134 7.02 1.18 8.92
N ASP A 135 7.00 0.37 7.85
CA ASP A 135 7.22 0.87 6.50
C ASP A 135 6.04 1.74 6.02
N THR A 136 4.83 1.45 6.48
CA THR A 136 3.66 2.32 6.24
C THR A 136 3.86 3.69 6.87
N VAL A 137 4.27 3.75 8.13
CA VAL A 137 4.57 5.01 8.84
C VAL A 137 5.67 5.78 8.12
N LEU A 138 6.82 5.15 7.85
CA LEU A 138 7.97 5.80 7.21
C LEU A 138 7.62 6.34 5.81
N ARG A 139 6.96 5.53 4.98
CA ARG A 139 6.56 5.94 3.62
C ARG A 139 5.56 7.09 3.63
N LYS A 140 4.60 7.08 4.54
CA LYS A 140 3.65 8.18 4.68
C LYS A 140 4.30 9.47 5.18
N LEU A 141 5.26 9.38 6.08
CA LEU A 141 6.05 10.55 6.49
C LEU A 141 6.89 11.10 5.33
N LEU A 142 7.51 10.24 4.49
CA LEU A 142 8.19 10.69 3.28
C LEU A 142 7.25 11.44 2.33
N TRP A 143 6.06 10.91 2.09
CA TRP A 143 5.07 11.59 1.24
C TRP A 143 4.52 12.87 1.86
N TYR A 144 4.37 12.88 3.18
CA TYR A 144 3.99 14.08 3.90
C TYR A 144 5.01 15.21 3.67
N VAL A 145 6.31 14.92 3.82
CA VAL A 145 7.39 15.88 3.56
C VAL A 145 7.43 16.30 2.09
N ALA A 146 7.35 15.34 1.15
CA ALA A 146 7.35 15.63 -0.28
C ALA A 146 6.16 16.50 -0.71
N GLY A 147 5.02 16.40 -0.02
CA GLY A 147 3.83 17.21 -0.22
C GLY A 147 3.83 18.55 0.55
N GLY A 148 4.98 19.01 1.03
CA GLY A 148 5.12 20.27 1.77
C GLY A 148 4.63 20.23 3.21
N SER A 149 4.44 19.07 3.79
CA SER A 149 4.04 18.85 5.19
C SER A 149 2.67 19.45 5.57
N ILE A 150 1.74 19.49 4.63
CA ILE A 150 0.40 20.10 4.81
C ILE A 150 -0.76 19.10 4.74
N SER A 151 -0.53 17.84 4.37
CA SER A 151 -1.59 16.85 4.20
C SER A 151 -2.05 16.28 5.56
N GLU A 152 -3.13 16.83 6.12
CA GLU A 152 -3.76 16.33 7.35
C GLU A 152 -4.15 14.85 7.25
N ARG A 153 -4.58 14.40 6.05
CA ARG A 153 -4.93 12.99 5.81
C ARG A 153 -3.71 12.07 5.99
N GLN A 154 -2.55 12.42 5.39
CA GLN A 154 -1.33 11.63 5.54
C GLN A 154 -0.86 11.59 6.99
N TRP A 155 -0.91 12.73 7.67
CA TRP A 155 -0.56 12.82 9.08
C TRP A 155 -1.46 11.97 9.98
N ARG A 156 -2.76 12.07 9.80
CA ARG A 156 -3.74 11.25 10.54
C ARG A 156 -3.49 9.75 10.34
N ASP A 157 -3.29 9.31 9.10
CA ASP A 157 -3.00 7.91 8.80
C ASP A 157 -1.72 7.43 9.54
N VAL A 158 -0.67 8.26 9.65
CA VAL A 158 0.54 7.94 10.43
C VAL A 158 0.21 7.75 11.91
N VAL A 159 -0.52 8.70 12.50
CA VAL A 159 -0.89 8.66 13.92
C VAL A 159 -1.75 7.43 14.24
N GLU A 160 -2.73 7.11 13.38
CA GLU A 160 -3.61 5.96 13.58
C GLU A 160 -2.87 4.62 13.46
N VAL A 161 -1.97 4.48 12.48
CA VAL A 161 -1.14 3.27 12.37
C VAL A 161 -0.23 3.12 13.60
N LEU A 162 0.37 4.20 14.10
CA LEU A 162 1.16 4.19 15.34
C LEU A 162 0.32 3.83 16.57
N ARG A 163 -0.93 4.32 16.65
CA ARG A 163 -1.82 4.03 17.77
C ARG A 163 -2.23 2.57 17.83
N VAL A 164 -2.61 1.98 16.68
CA VAL A 164 -3.13 0.61 16.61
C VAL A 164 -1.99 -0.41 16.57
N SER A 165 -1.03 -0.23 15.68
CA SER A 165 0.05 -1.20 15.43
C SER A 165 1.32 -0.93 16.26
N GLY A 166 1.50 0.29 16.79
CA GLY A 166 2.71 0.72 17.48
C GLY A 166 3.23 -0.19 18.59
N PRO A 167 2.36 -0.79 19.45
CA PRO A 167 2.81 -1.72 20.48
C PRO A 167 3.54 -2.97 19.97
N ALA A 168 3.24 -3.39 18.72
CA ALA A 168 3.84 -4.58 18.09
C ALA A 168 4.98 -4.24 17.10
N MET A 169 5.25 -2.96 16.86
CA MET A 169 6.29 -2.52 15.91
C MET A 169 7.71 -2.80 16.39
N ASP A 170 8.59 -3.13 15.45
CA ASP A 170 10.04 -3.10 15.65
C ASP A 170 10.52 -1.64 15.75
N ARG A 171 10.62 -1.16 16.98
CA ARG A 171 10.99 0.22 17.27
C ARG A 171 12.40 0.56 16.82
N SER A 172 13.32 -0.40 16.93
CA SER A 172 14.71 -0.24 16.50
C SER A 172 14.82 -0.03 15.00
N TYR A 173 14.09 -0.82 14.24
CA TYR A 173 13.98 -0.68 12.79
C TYR A 173 13.38 0.67 12.40
N LEU A 174 12.24 1.01 13.00
CA LEU A 174 11.52 2.26 12.73
C LEU A 174 12.39 3.50 12.97
N GLU A 175 13.08 3.55 14.12
CA GLU A 175 13.96 4.66 14.48
C GLU A 175 15.21 4.72 13.59
N SER A 176 15.83 3.57 13.30
CA SER A 176 17.01 3.51 12.43
C SER A 176 16.72 4.03 11.02
N TRP A 177 15.57 3.67 10.44
CA TRP A 177 15.17 4.21 9.13
C TRP A 177 14.72 5.65 9.20
N ALA A 178 14.05 6.06 10.27
CA ALA A 178 13.69 7.47 10.45
C ALA A 178 14.94 8.38 10.47
N ASP A 179 16.04 7.94 11.08
CA ASP A 179 17.31 8.67 11.04
C ASP A 179 17.88 8.75 9.62
N ARG A 180 17.96 7.64 8.91
CA ARG A 180 18.50 7.58 7.55
C ARG A 180 17.68 8.39 6.54
N LEU A 181 16.38 8.50 6.77
CA LEU A 181 15.44 9.21 5.92
C LEU A 181 15.21 10.66 6.37
N HIS A 182 15.90 11.13 7.42
CA HIS A 182 15.74 12.46 8.02
C HIS A 182 14.31 12.75 8.53
N LEU A 183 13.64 11.73 9.08
CA LEU A 183 12.26 11.79 9.58
C LEU A 183 12.16 11.72 11.11
N ARG A 184 13.28 11.67 11.84
CA ARG A 184 13.32 11.44 13.29
C ARG A 184 12.42 12.41 14.08
N GLU A 185 12.47 13.69 13.76
CA GLU A 185 11.67 14.71 14.43
C GLU A 185 10.16 14.52 14.18
N LEU A 186 9.78 14.27 12.92
CA LEU A 186 8.38 14.02 12.55
C LEU A 186 7.86 12.73 13.18
N LEU A 187 8.66 11.68 13.20
CA LEU A 187 8.31 10.43 13.86
C LEU A 187 8.08 10.64 15.37
N GLY A 188 8.97 11.38 16.04
CA GLY A 188 8.82 11.71 17.46
C GLY A 188 7.52 12.45 17.76
N ARG A 189 7.16 13.44 16.93
CA ARG A 189 5.88 14.16 17.03
C ARG A 189 4.68 13.23 16.87
N ALA A 190 4.69 12.36 15.84
CA ALA A 190 3.61 11.43 15.56
C ALA A 190 3.43 10.39 16.69
N ILE A 191 4.52 9.88 17.27
CA ILE A 191 4.49 8.98 18.43
C ILE A 191 3.89 9.69 19.65
N GLY A 192 4.30 10.94 19.89
CA GLY A 192 3.76 11.76 21.00
C GLY A 192 2.24 11.96 20.87
N GLU A 193 1.74 12.26 19.66
CA GLU A 193 0.32 12.44 19.38
C GLU A 193 -0.46 11.11 19.50
N ALA A 194 0.10 10.01 18.97
CA ALA A 194 -0.52 8.69 19.08
C ALA A 194 -0.66 8.23 20.54
N SER A 195 0.29 8.58 21.41
CA SER A 195 0.28 8.25 22.83
C SER A 195 -0.60 9.17 23.67
N GLY A 196 -0.73 10.45 23.29
CA GLY A 196 -1.49 11.48 24.03
C GLY A 196 -3.01 11.41 23.82
N GLY A 197 -3.49 10.73 22.80
CA GLY A 197 -4.93 10.57 22.50
C GLY A 197 -5.66 9.59 23.44
N SER A 198 -4.97 8.95 24.38
CA SER A 198 -5.56 7.97 25.33
C SER A 198 -6.11 8.60 26.64
N THR A 199 -6.17 9.94 26.75
CA THR A 199 -6.55 10.60 28.02
C THR A 199 -7.76 11.50 27.84
N THR A 200 -8.88 11.00 27.32
CA THR A 200 -10.22 11.62 27.53
C THR A 200 -11.30 10.59 27.22
N GLY A 201 -11.88 10.04 28.29
CA GLY A 201 -13.08 9.22 28.18
C GLY A 201 -13.53 8.79 29.54
#